data_a43b9352c2685e15e17d09e0c51ad205
#
_entry.id   a43b9352c2685e15e17d09e0c51ad205
#
_cell.length_a   1.000
_cell.length_b   1.000
_cell.length_c   1.000
_cell.angle_alpha   90.00
_cell.angle_beta   90.00
_cell.angle_gamma   90.00
#
_symmetry.space_group_name_H-M   'P 1'
#
loop_
_entity.id
_entity.type
_entity.pdbx_description
1 polymer ?
#
loop_
_entity_poly.entity_id
_entity_poly.type
_entity_poly.pdbx_seq_one_letter_code
_entity_poly.pdbx_strand_id
1 'polypeptide(L)'
;DGAINIINDSYKGNYAVELITRPGENNGVPEARGTQISTGYWDENCNCMAGGYPFSNKIDTLELWYKYSPSGNDSAVVNVSFKKSGSIVAGFEKILHASSSYQYAIIPFNISVPIDTAIVIISSSYWNNTELSFIGSKLIVDEVQFKSQPLCTGILNNVDNKLNTY
;
A
#
# COMPACT_ATOMS: atom_id res chain seq x y z
N ASP A 1 7.52 -11.09 19.43
CA ASP A 1 6.99 -12.38 19.09
C ASP A 1 6.31 -12.46 17.74
N GLY A 2 7.09 -12.55 16.62
CA GLY A 2 6.66 -13.09 15.35
C GLY A 2 5.52 -12.42 14.57
N ALA A 3 5.19 -11.17 14.88
CA ALA A 3 4.15 -10.44 14.15
C ALA A 3 4.60 -9.98 12.75
N ILE A 4 5.92 -9.83 12.55
CA ILE A 4 6.56 -9.54 11.27
C ILE A 4 7.60 -10.62 11.04
N ASN A 5 7.47 -11.35 9.94
CA ASN A 5 8.37 -12.42 9.56
C ASN A 5 8.92 -12.21 8.15
N ILE A 6 10.14 -12.64 7.91
CA ILE A 6 10.68 -12.81 6.56
C ILE A 6 10.52 -14.28 6.21
N ILE A 7 9.82 -14.57 5.13
CA ILE A 7 9.47 -15.93 4.71
C ILE A 7 9.94 -16.23 3.29
N ASN A 8 10.09 -17.52 2.96
CA ASN A 8 10.53 -17.96 1.62
C ASN A 8 9.35 -18.11 0.62
N ASP A 9 8.10 -17.94 1.06
CA ASP A 9 6.95 -17.91 0.16
C ASP A 9 6.87 -16.52 -0.46
N SER A 10 7.55 -16.31 -1.58
CA SER A 10 7.64 -15.03 -2.30
C SER A 10 7.01 -15.14 -3.69
N TYR A 11 6.52 -14.01 -4.20
CA TYR A 11 6.11 -13.88 -5.60
C TYR A 11 7.34 -13.86 -6.52
N LYS A 12 8.38 -13.12 -6.10
CA LYS A 12 9.63 -12.99 -6.85
C LYS A 12 10.83 -12.95 -5.90
N GLY A 13 11.96 -13.47 -6.38
CA GLY A 13 13.15 -13.57 -5.54
C GLY A 13 13.02 -14.69 -4.51
N ASN A 14 13.62 -14.48 -3.33
CA ASN A 14 13.76 -15.52 -2.31
C ASN A 14 12.90 -15.28 -1.06
N TYR A 15 12.43 -14.06 -0.86
CA TYR A 15 11.78 -13.66 0.40
C TYR A 15 10.61 -12.71 0.18
N ALA A 16 9.61 -12.83 1.04
CA ALA A 16 8.52 -11.89 1.21
C ALA A 16 8.37 -11.52 2.69
N VAL A 17 7.57 -10.50 2.98
CA VAL A 17 7.25 -10.07 4.33
C VAL A 17 5.87 -10.59 4.72
N GLU A 18 5.77 -11.29 5.84
CA GLU A 18 4.52 -11.73 6.45
C GLU A 18 4.19 -10.84 7.65
N LEU A 19 2.96 -10.33 7.69
CA LEU A 19 2.40 -9.53 8.78
C LEU A 19 1.22 -10.29 9.40
N ILE A 20 1.22 -10.45 10.73
CA ILE A 20 0.18 -11.20 11.43
C ILE A 20 -0.51 -10.28 12.44
N THR A 21 -1.85 -10.18 12.34
CA THR A 21 -2.69 -9.50 13.33
C THR A 21 -2.60 -10.23 14.66
N ARG A 22 -2.33 -9.51 15.73
CA ARG A 22 -2.04 -10.05 17.07
C ARG A 22 -2.99 -9.50 18.12
N PRO A 23 -3.05 -10.15 19.30
CA PRO A 23 -3.72 -9.56 20.45
C PRO A 23 -3.02 -8.28 20.91
N GLY A 24 -3.81 -7.34 21.36
CA GLY A 24 -3.38 -6.09 22.00
C GLY A 24 -4.41 -5.63 23.00
N GLU A 25 -4.27 -4.40 23.46
CA GLU A 25 -5.25 -3.78 24.35
C GLU A 25 -5.32 -2.28 24.08
N ASN A 26 -6.48 -1.71 24.33
CA ASN A 26 -6.72 -0.28 24.32
C ASN A 26 -7.36 0.12 25.64
N ASN A 27 -6.62 0.90 26.46
CA ASN A 27 -7.02 1.29 27.81
C ASN A 27 -7.47 0.11 28.70
N GLY A 28 -6.73 -1.01 28.62
CA GLY A 28 -7.02 -2.25 29.36
C GLY A 28 -8.13 -3.11 28.78
N VAL A 29 -8.72 -2.74 27.62
CA VAL A 29 -9.71 -3.56 26.90
C VAL A 29 -8.98 -4.37 25.84
N PRO A 30 -9.08 -5.71 25.85
CA PRO A 30 -8.47 -6.56 24.83
C PRO A 30 -9.03 -6.25 23.44
N GLU A 31 -8.14 -6.15 22.47
CA GLU A 31 -8.49 -5.93 21.06
C GLU A 31 -7.54 -6.67 20.12
N ALA A 32 -7.95 -6.87 18.85
CA ALA A 32 -7.04 -7.23 17.79
C ALA A 32 -6.27 -5.98 17.32
N ARG A 33 -4.97 -6.17 17.05
CA ARG A 33 -4.12 -5.13 16.47
C ARG A 33 -3.47 -5.61 15.20
N GLY A 34 -3.78 -4.94 14.10
CA GLY A 34 -3.10 -5.14 12.84
C GLY A 34 -1.59 -4.85 12.97
N THR A 35 -0.78 -5.77 12.50
CA THR A 35 0.66 -5.55 12.38
C THR A 35 0.93 -4.79 11.10
N GLN A 36 1.79 -3.79 11.15
CA GLN A 36 2.05 -2.91 10.02
C GLN A 36 3.54 -2.70 9.77
N ILE A 37 3.87 -2.46 8.51
CA ILE A 37 5.14 -1.88 8.07
C ILE A 37 4.87 -0.49 7.50
N SER A 38 5.80 0.43 7.72
CA SER A 38 5.64 1.82 7.29
C SER A 38 6.98 2.43 6.89
N THR A 39 6.94 3.35 5.91
CA THR A 39 8.08 4.22 5.58
C THR A 39 8.15 5.48 6.44
N GLY A 40 7.10 5.72 7.25
CA GLY A 40 7.03 6.79 8.24
C GLY A 40 6.87 6.24 9.65
N TYR A 41 6.73 7.15 10.60
CA TYR A 41 6.47 6.83 12.00
C TYR A 41 5.52 7.87 12.61
N TRP A 42 4.88 7.47 13.70
CA TRP A 42 4.07 8.40 14.50
C TRP A 42 4.98 9.25 15.39
N ASP A 43 4.89 10.56 15.26
CA ASP A 43 5.63 11.51 16.11
C ASP A 43 4.66 12.13 17.13
N GLU A 44 4.86 11.78 18.40
CA GLU A 44 4.02 12.24 19.50
C GLU A 44 4.15 13.75 19.75
N ASN A 45 5.30 14.38 19.38
CA ASN A 45 5.52 15.80 19.61
C ASN A 45 4.62 16.66 18.72
N CYS A 46 4.38 16.25 17.48
CA CYS A 46 3.45 16.96 16.58
C CYS A 46 2.09 16.28 16.50
N ASN A 47 1.89 15.12 17.13
CA ASN A 47 0.71 14.27 16.98
C ASN A 47 0.41 14.01 15.50
N CYS A 48 1.43 13.63 14.74
CA CYS A 48 1.36 13.52 13.28
C CYS A 48 2.24 12.39 12.74
N MET A 49 1.98 11.98 11.49
CA MET A 49 2.86 11.06 10.76
C MET A 49 4.09 11.81 10.24
N ALA A 50 5.26 11.41 10.72
CA ALA A 50 6.57 11.92 10.34
C ALA A 50 7.35 10.93 9.48
N GLY A 51 8.53 11.33 8.96
CA GLY A 51 9.33 10.51 8.06
C GLY A 51 8.70 10.39 6.68
N GLY A 52 8.95 9.27 6.02
CA GLY A 52 8.50 8.95 4.69
C GLY A 52 9.65 8.79 3.69
N TYR A 53 9.33 8.33 2.49
CA TYR A 53 10.25 8.17 1.39
C TYR A 53 10.32 9.47 0.57
N PRO A 54 11.52 10.10 0.37
CA PRO A 54 11.63 11.32 -0.41
C PRO A 54 11.40 11.05 -1.89
N PHE A 55 10.68 11.96 -2.55
CA PHE A 55 10.41 11.92 -3.98
C PHE A 55 10.97 13.12 -4.72
N SER A 56 11.60 12.86 -5.86
CA SER A 56 12.01 13.88 -6.82
C SER A 56 11.36 13.71 -8.20
N ASN A 57 10.72 12.57 -8.45
CA ASN A 57 10.17 12.21 -9.74
C ASN A 57 8.64 12.17 -9.70
N LYS A 58 8.03 12.34 -10.87
CA LYS A 58 6.60 12.13 -11.03
C LYS A 58 6.29 10.64 -10.92
N ILE A 59 5.44 10.29 -9.98
CA ILE A 59 4.88 8.94 -9.83
C ILE A 59 3.37 9.02 -9.97
N ASP A 60 2.75 7.94 -10.37
CA ASP A 60 1.29 7.85 -10.56
C ASP A 60 0.70 6.54 -10.05
N THR A 61 1.55 5.58 -9.63
CA THR A 61 1.09 4.31 -9.05
C THR A 61 1.99 3.81 -7.93
N LEU A 62 1.39 3.13 -6.93
CA LEU A 62 2.04 2.14 -6.09
C LEU A 62 1.54 0.76 -6.51
N GLU A 63 2.44 -0.19 -6.66
CA GLU A 63 2.15 -1.56 -7.02
C GLU A 63 2.73 -2.52 -5.99
N LEU A 64 2.04 -3.64 -5.78
CA LEU A 64 2.52 -4.72 -4.92
C LEU A 64 1.88 -6.05 -5.31
N TRP A 65 2.52 -7.13 -4.89
CA TRP A 65 1.94 -8.47 -4.89
C TRP A 65 1.64 -8.90 -3.47
N TYR A 66 0.49 -9.57 -3.26
CA TYR A 66 0.09 -9.98 -1.93
C TYR A 66 -0.66 -11.31 -1.92
N LYS A 67 -0.64 -12.00 -0.78
CA LYS A 67 -1.60 -13.02 -0.36
C LYS A 67 -2.23 -12.56 0.94
N TYR A 68 -3.50 -12.88 1.17
CA TYR A 68 -4.16 -12.53 2.41
C TYR A 68 -5.09 -13.63 2.89
N SER A 69 -4.86 -14.10 4.11
CA SER A 69 -5.70 -15.07 4.83
C SER A 69 -6.32 -14.37 6.03
N PRO A 70 -7.54 -13.81 5.90
CA PRO A 70 -8.22 -13.18 7.02
C PRO A 70 -8.65 -14.20 8.07
N SER A 71 -8.69 -13.76 9.32
CA SER A 71 -9.47 -14.36 10.39
C SER A 71 -10.79 -13.62 10.50
N GLY A 72 -11.90 -14.34 10.55
CA GLY A 72 -13.23 -13.72 10.48
C GLY A 72 -13.46 -12.94 9.17
N ASN A 73 -14.08 -11.78 9.28
CA ASN A 73 -14.37 -10.87 8.15
C ASN A 73 -13.35 -9.73 8.04
N ASP A 74 -12.12 -9.97 8.46
CA ASP A 74 -11.07 -8.95 8.42
C ASP A 74 -10.66 -8.59 6.99
N SER A 75 -10.00 -7.45 6.84
CA SER A 75 -9.42 -6.96 5.58
C SER A 75 -8.06 -6.33 5.86
N ALA A 76 -7.08 -6.61 5.02
CA ALA A 76 -5.82 -5.89 5.07
C ALA A 76 -5.92 -4.56 4.31
N VAL A 77 -5.01 -3.64 4.56
CA VAL A 77 -5.05 -2.31 3.94
C VAL A 77 -3.66 -1.80 3.57
N VAL A 78 -3.60 -1.09 2.45
CA VAL A 78 -2.46 -0.26 2.06
C VAL A 78 -2.92 1.19 2.03
N ASN A 79 -2.21 2.04 2.77
CA ASN A 79 -2.42 3.48 2.76
C ASN A 79 -1.18 4.20 2.25
N VAL A 80 -1.39 5.20 1.40
CA VAL A 80 -0.32 6.05 0.88
C VAL A 80 -0.69 7.50 1.11
N SER A 81 0.14 8.22 1.86
CA SER A 81 -0.03 9.64 2.12
C SER A 81 1.12 10.42 1.49
N PHE A 82 0.80 11.44 0.72
CA PHE A 82 1.78 12.33 0.10
C PHE A 82 1.90 13.64 0.84
N LYS A 83 3.12 14.11 1.01
CA LYS A 83 3.43 15.34 1.73
C LYS A 83 4.09 16.37 0.82
N LYS A 84 3.89 17.62 1.19
CA LYS A 84 4.66 18.79 0.70
C LYS A 84 5.08 19.63 1.88
N SER A 85 6.38 19.84 2.03
CA SER A 85 6.96 20.63 3.14
C SER A 85 6.43 20.20 4.51
N GLY A 86 6.36 18.88 4.72
CA GLY A 86 5.89 18.26 5.98
C GLY A 86 4.37 18.09 6.12
N SER A 87 3.55 18.76 5.33
CA SER A 87 2.08 18.67 5.41
C SER A 87 1.53 17.64 4.43
N ILE A 88 0.53 16.82 4.86
CA ILE A 88 -0.17 15.89 3.97
C ILE A 88 -1.03 16.69 2.98
N VAL A 89 -0.86 16.41 1.69
CA VAL A 89 -1.57 17.07 0.58
C VAL A 89 -2.46 16.12 -0.23
N ALA A 90 -2.23 14.81 -0.13
CA ALA A 90 -3.07 13.78 -0.74
C ALA A 90 -2.94 12.46 0.03
N GLY A 91 -4.00 11.64 -0.01
CA GLY A 91 -4.03 10.31 0.57
C GLY A 91 -4.82 9.34 -0.32
N PHE A 92 -4.36 8.10 -0.38
CA PHE A 92 -5.00 7.01 -1.14
C PHE A 92 -5.00 5.75 -0.31
N GLU A 93 -6.05 4.96 -0.44
CA GLU A 93 -6.22 3.73 0.30
C GLU A 93 -6.64 2.60 -0.63
N LYS A 94 -6.17 1.39 -0.35
CA LYS A 94 -6.56 0.16 -1.02
C LYS A 94 -6.81 -0.93 0.00
N ILE A 95 -8.03 -1.45 0.03
CA ILE A 95 -8.37 -2.65 0.78
C ILE A 95 -7.89 -3.87 0.00
N LEU A 96 -7.24 -4.79 0.70
CA LEU A 96 -6.77 -6.07 0.16
C LEU A 96 -7.71 -7.18 0.67
N HIS A 97 -8.32 -7.88 -0.27
CA HIS A 97 -9.26 -8.97 0.04
C HIS A 97 -8.57 -10.33 0.11
N ALA A 98 -9.24 -11.30 0.72
CA ALA A 98 -8.74 -12.67 0.85
C ALA A 98 -8.26 -13.26 -0.48
N SER A 99 -7.08 -13.86 -0.47
CA SER A 99 -6.54 -14.61 -1.59
C SER A 99 -5.47 -15.60 -1.12
N SER A 100 -5.62 -16.86 -1.49
CA SER A 100 -4.64 -17.92 -1.24
C SER A 100 -3.48 -17.94 -2.25
N SER A 101 -3.61 -17.25 -3.37
CA SER A 101 -2.56 -17.06 -4.37
C SER A 101 -2.13 -15.60 -4.44
N TYR A 102 -0.93 -15.33 -4.94
CA TYR A 102 -0.48 -13.96 -5.13
C TYR A 102 -1.39 -13.20 -6.08
N GLN A 103 -1.87 -12.05 -5.61
CA GLN A 103 -2.66 -11.09 -6.35
C GLN A 103 -1.84 -9.83 -6.58
N TYR A 104 -2.03 -9.24 -7.74
CA TYR A 104 -1.46 -7.94 -8.07
C TYR A 104 -2.40 -6.83 -7.66
N ALA A 105 -1.91 -5.89 -6.86
CA ALA A 105 -2.64 -4.71 -6.45
C ALA A 105 -1.97 -3.45 -7.01
N ILE A 106 -2.79 -2.56 -7.56
CA ILE A 106 -2.39 -1.25 -8.06
C ILE A 106 -3.17 -0.19 -7.30
N ILE A 107 -2.48 0.85 -6.86
CA ILE A 107 -3.06 2.06 -6.28
C ILE A 107 -2.66 3.21 -7.21
N PRO A 108 -3.56 3.63 -8.12
CA PRO A 108 -3.28 4.76 -8.99
C PRO A 108 -3.40 6.09 -8.24
N PHE A 109 -2.57 7.04 -8.58
CA PHE A 109 -2.56 8.38 -8.00
C PHE A 109 -2.89 9.43 -9.06
N ASN A 110 -3.74 10.37 -8.68
CA ASN A 110 -3.94 11.59 -9.46
C ASN A 110 -3.61 12.79 -8.56
N ILE A 111 -2.33 13.19 -8.57
CA ILE A 111 -1.82 14.23 -7.70
C ILE A 111 -1.49 15.45 -8.58
N SER A 112 -2.27 16.51 -8.41
CA SER A 112 -2.13 17.76 -9.17
C SER A 112 -1.22 18.80 -8.49
N VAL A 113 -0.84 18.55 -7.23
CA VAL A 113 0.02 19.45 -6.45
C VAL A 113 1.45 18.90 -6.37
N PRO A 114 2.47 19.73 -6.23
CA PRO A 114 3.83 19.26 -6.00
C PRO A 114 3.92 18.46 -4.70
N ILE A 115 4.64 17.34 -4.75
CA ILE A 115 4.95 16.50 -3.60
C ILE A 115 6.47 16.37 -3.45
N ASP A 116 6.94 16.08 -2.24
CA ASP A 116 8.35 15.81 -1.95
C ASP A 116 8.57 14.54 -1.11
N THR A 117 7.51 13.99 -0.54
CA THR A 117 7.61 12.83 0.36
C THR A 117 6.34 11.98 0.25
N ALA A 118 6.48 10.65 0.36
CA ALA A 118 5.36 9.73 0.56
C ALA A 118 5.57 8.88 1.81
N ILE A 119 4.46 8.60 2.50
CA ILE A 119 4.38 7.62 3.57
C ILE A 119 3.51 6.48 3.05
N VAL A 120 4.06 5.28 3.05
CA VAL A 120 3.34 4.04 2.75
C VAL A 120 3.17 3.28 4.05
N ILE A 121 1.94 2.85 4.34
CA ILE A 121 1.62 1.97 5.46
C ILE A 121 0.91 0.76 4.90
N ILE A 122 1.37 -0.44 5.25
CA ILE A 122 0.74 -1.72 4.90
C ILE A 122 0.41 -2.44 6.19
N SER A 123 -0.86 -2.79 6.40
CA SER A 123 -1.35 -3.41 7.63
C SER A 123 -2.09 -4.71 7.35
N SER A 124 -1.89 -5.70 8.24
CA SER A 124 -2.57 -7.00 8.20
C SER A 124 -4.05 -6.94 8.60
N SER A 125 -4.52 -5.83 9.18
CA SER A 125 -5.92 -5.56 9.51
C SER A 125 -6.27 -4.11 9.18
N TYR A 126 -7.54 -3.87 8.86
CA TYR A 126 -8.04 -2.52 8.67
C TYR A 126 -8.06 -1.74 9.99
N TRP A 127 -7.87 -0.42 9.92
CA TRP A 127 -7.61 0.45 11.09
C TRP A 127 -8.64 0.35 12.23
N ASN A 128 -9.91 0.11 11.90
CA ASN A 128 -11.01 0.03 12.84
C ASN A 128 -11.40 -1.41 13.19
N ASN A 129 -10.65 -2.41 12.69
CA ASN A 129 -10.91 -3.82 12.95
C ASN A 129 -10.23 -4.22 14.26
N THR A 130 -10.96 -4.06 15.37
CA THR A 130 -10.43 -4.34 16.73
C THR A 130 -11.03 -5.61 17.36
N GLU A 131 -11.93 -6.30 16.67
CA GLU A 131 -12.55 -7.54 17.17
C GLU A 131 -11.51 -8.64 17.39
N LEU A 132 -11.58 -9.34 18.50
CA LEU A 132 -10.67 -10.45 18.82
C LEU A 132 -10.71 -11.58 17.80
N SER A 133 -11.82 -11.71 17.06
CA SER A 133 -11.98 -12.68 15.96
C SER A 133 -11.01 -12.44 14.80
N PHE A 134 -10.41 -11.27 14.68
CA PHE A 134 -9.43 -10.91 13.64
C PHE A 134 -8.00 -11.31 13.98
N ILE A 135 -7.73 -11.70 15.23
CA ILE A 135 -6.42 -12.21 15.62
C ILE A 135 -6.06 -13.42 14.76
N GLY A 136 -4.84 -13.38 14.18
CA GLY A 136 -4.35 -14.41 13.28
C GLY A 136 -4.58 -14.10 11.79
N SER A 137 -5.23 -12.98 11.42
CA SER A 137 -5.23 -12.49 10.05
C SER A 137 -3.79 -12.31 9.56
N LYS A 138 -3.50 -12.84 8.37
CA LYS A 138 -2.14 -12.95 7.84
C LYS A 138 -2.05 -12.32 6.46
N LEU A 139 -1.21 -11.30 6.32
CA LEU A 139 -0.88 -10.65 5.06
C LEU A 139 0.56 -10.96 4.68
N ILE A 140 0.76 -11.46 3.47
CA ILE A 140 2.07 -11.60 2.85
C ILE A 140 2.19 -10.54 1.75
N VAL A 141 3.26 -9.77 1.74
CA VAL A 141 3.52 -8.74 0.73
C VAL A 141 4.90 -8.91 0.10
N ASP A 142 4.94 -8.61 -1.20
CA ASP A 142 6.14 -8.71 -2.01
C ASP A 142 6.15 -7.65 -3.12
N GLU A 143 7.34 -7.31 -3.67
CA GLU A 143 7.53 -6.41 -4.80
C GLU A 143 6.78 -5.07 -4.66
N VAL A 144 6.83 -4.45 -3.47
CA VAL A 144 6.23 -3.13 -3.23
C VAL A 144 7.07 -2.06 -3.93
N GLN A 145 6.49 -1.36 -4.89
CA GLN A 145 7.23 -0.38 -5.69
C GLN A 145 6.35 0.77 -6.19
N PHE A 146 6.93 1.95 -6.23
CA PHE A 146 6.34 3.08 -6.95
C PHE A 146 6.72 3.02 -8.43
N LYS A 147 5.76 3.33 -9.30
CA LYS A 147 5.99 3.47 -10.74
C LYS A 147 5.42 4.76 -11.27
N SER A 148 6.05 5.26 -12.32
CA SER A 148 5.44 6.21 -13.26
C SER A 148 4.91 5.41 -14.44
N GLN A 149 3.63 5.59 -14.80
CA GLN A 149 3.11 5.03 -16.03
C GLN A 149 3.89 5.65 -17.20
N PRO A 150 4.32 4.87 -18.17
CA PRO A 150 4.82 5.44 -19.40
C PRO A 150 3.73 6.35 -19.97
N LEU A 151 4.06 7.61 -20.24
CA LEU A 151 3.15 8.48 -20.98
C LEU A 151 2.71 7.67 -22.20
N CYS A 152 1.42 7.36 -22.31
CA CYS A 152 0.86 6.92 -23.58
C CYS A 152 1.01 8.10 -24.54
N THR A 153 2.18 8.23 -25.15
CA THR A 153 2.33 9.02 -26.36
C THR A 153 1.49 8.28 -27.39
N GLY A 154 0.23 8.73 -27.51
CA GLY A 154 -0.66 8.23 -28.54
C GLY A 154 0.11 8.33 -29.86
N ILE A 155 0.42 7.20 -30.45
CA ILE A 155 0.82 7.13 -31.84
C ILE A 155 -0.44 7.58 -32.57
N LEU A 156 -0.48 8.88 -32.90
CA LEU A 156 -1.33 9.37 -33.97
C LEU A 156 -0.77 8.70 -35.23
N ASN A 157 -1.28 7.50 -35.53
CA ASN A 157 -1.07 6.91 -36.82
C ASN A 157 -1.61 7.94 -37.80
N ASN A 158 -0.69 8.56 -38.58
CA ASN A 158 -1.01 9.32 -39.75
C ASN A 158 -1.91 8.43 -40.60
N VAL A 159 -3.19 8.72 -40.60
CA VAL A 159 -4.10 8.25 -41.62
C VAL A 159 -3.69 9.04 -42.87
N ASP A 160 -2.93 8.39 -43.74
CA ASP A 160 -2.64 8.88 -45.08
C ASP A 160 -3.95 9.16 -45.78
N ASN A 161 -4.40 10.41 -45.78
CA ASN A 161 -5.44 10.89 -46.66
C ASN A 161 -4.89 10.91 -48.08
N LYS A 162 -4.87 9.77 -48.75
CA LYS A 162 -4.83 9.74 -50.21
C LYS A 162 -6.21 10.15 -50.75
N LEU A 163 -6.36 11.42 -50.99
CA LEU A 163 -7.41 11.95 -51.89
C LEU A 163 -7.12 11.44 -53.29
N ASN A 164 -7.86 10.42 -53.73
CA ASN A 164 -7.96 10.08 -55.16
C ASN A 164 -8.88 11.11 -55.81
N THR A 165 -8.31 12.01 -56.59
CA THR A 165 -9.02 12.82 -57.60
C THR A 165 -9.28 11.96 -58.81
N TYR A 166 -10.56 11.83 -59.17
CA TYR A 166 -11.06 11.56 -60.50
C TYR A 166 -12.04 12.65 -60.86
#